data_edc0f756bfee0bd1b36255790f90e7ef
#
_entry.id   edc0f756bfee0bd1b36255790f90e7ef
#
_cell.length_a   1.000
_cell.length_b   1.000
_cell.length_c   1.000
_cell.angle_alpha   90.00
_cell.angle_beta   90.00
_cell.angle_gamma   90.00
#
_symmetry.space_group_name_H-M   'P 1'
#
loop_
_entity.id
_entity.type
_entity.pdbx_description
1 polymer ?
#
loop_
_entity_poly.entity_id
_entity_poly.type
_entity_poly.pdbx_seq_one_letter_code
_entity_poly.pdbx_strand_id
1 'polypeptide(L)'
;MAIPGLVCVLDGVTAPPELETGCVHGTPWYVRRLAARLALAHSANPSGDLGGLLSVAIADVRADHGGLCDLRHPGTPSSTVCMLRADEKQADWLVLSDSPLVLDHAGAVEVVTDHRLRQTSTRERRAVAAGTAPVGTPEHRAQVLALVEAQRPYRNQPGGYWLAAATPEAGQHAVTGSSPTAGPSRLSRAALLTDGASRAVDVFGLYNWTGLMNRAEVAGPAAVIDDVRNAEALDLLGEQHPRGKAHDDATAALAIFSAPEGKS
;
A
#
# COMPACT_ATOMS: atom_id res chain seq x y z
N MET A 1 9.78 4.70 3.05
CA MET A 1 11.06 5.23 2.57
C MET A 1 10.85 6.67 2.10
N ALA A 2 11.75 7.59 2.46
CA ALA A 2 11.77 8.95 1.93
C ALA A 2 13.22 9.30 1.56
N ILE A 3 13.41 9.79 0.34
CA ILE A 3 14.69 10.29 -0.19
C ILE A 3 14.39 11.58 -0.95
N PRO A 4 15.40 12.41 -1.29
CA PRO A 4 15.16 13.65 -2.06
C PRO A 4 14.32 13.38 -3.32
N GLY A 5 13.20 14.08 -3.45
CA GLY A 5 12.28 14.00 -4.58
C GLY A 5 11.34 12.77 -4.62
N LEU A 6 11.50 11.78 -3.74
CA LEU A 6 10.65 10.56 -3.76
C LEU A 6 10.26 10.11 -2.35
N VAL A 7 8.95 9.92 -2.13
CA VAL A 7 8.39 9.23 -0.97
C VAL A 7 7.74 7.92 -1.44
N CYS A 8 7.95 6.85 -0.68
CA CYS A 8 7.36 5.55 -0.97
C CYS A 8 6.89 4.86 0.31
N VAL A 9 5.66 4.38 0.32
CA VAL A 9 5.10 3.49 1.33
C VAL A 9 4.96 2.11 0.71
N LEU A 10 5.46 1.10 1.43
CA LEU A 10 5.48 -0.30 1.05
C LEU A 10 4.82 -1.10 2.16
N ASP A 11 3.81 -1.88 1.82
CA ASP A 11 3.18 -2.81 2.75
C ASP A 11 3.49 -4.25 2.35
N GLY A 12 4.10 -4.98 3.26
CA GLY A 12 4.52 -6.35 3.03
C GLY A 12 3.36 -7.32 3.16
N VAL A 13 3.01 -8.01 2.08
CA VAL A 13 1.97 -9.05 2.12
C VAL A 13 2.52 -10.31 2.80
N THR A 14 2.18 -10.49 4.07
CA THR A 14 2.60 -11.64 4.88
C THR A 14 1.66 -12.81 4.66
N ALA A 15 2.18 -13.93 4.18
CA ALA A 15 1.43 -15.16 4.08
C ALA A 15 1.10 -15.72 5.49
N PRO A 16 -0.09 -16.31 5.70
CA PRO A 16 -0.37 -17.11 6.89
C PRO A 16 0.71 -18.18 7.09
N PRO A 17 1.10 -18.49 8.35
CA PRO A 17 2.21 -19.40 8.65
C PRO A 17 1.95 -20.84 8.18
N GLU A 18 0.69 -21.21 7.95
CA GLU A 18 0.28 -22.51 7.42
C GLU A 18 0.57 -22.67 5.93
N LEU A 19 0.84 -21.58 5.22
CA LEU A 19 0.99 -21.58 3.78
C LEU A 19 2.47 -21.42 3.38
N GLU A 20 2.92 -22.33 2.54
CA GLU A 20 4.26 -22.21 1.94
C GLU A 20 4.39 -20.96 1.07
N THR A 21 5.61 -20.42 1.03
CA THR A 21 5.93 -19.21 0.27
C THR A 21 6.92 -19.48 -0.88
N GLY A 22 7.57 -20.62 -0.91
CA GLY A 22 8.63 -20.93 -1.86
C GLY A 22 9.89 -20.08 -1.67
N CYS A 23 9.98 -19.26 -0.62
CA CYS A 23 11.08 -18.34 -0.39
C CYS A 23 11.67 -18.48 1.02
N VAL A 24 12.99 -18.57 1.13
CA VAL A 24 13.71 -18.68 2.40
C VAL A 24 13.92 -17.31 3.08
N HIS A 25 13.75 -16.19 2.37
CA HIS A 25 14.07 -14.85 2.88
C HIS A 25 12.92 -14.18 3.64
N GLY A 26 11.67 -14.46 3.26
CA GLY A 26 10.48 -13.88 3.86
C GLY A 26 10.17 -12.42 3.44
N THR A 27 8.96 -11.95 3.83
CA THR A 27 8.42 -10.64 3.45
C THR A 27 9.25 -9.46 3.95
N PRO A 28 9.76 -9.43 5.22
CA PRO A 28 10.55 -8.28 5.69
C PRO A 28 11.86 -8.08 4.92
N TRP A 29 12.49 -9.17 4.44
CA TRP A 29 13.67 -9.06 3.59
C TRP A 29 13.29 -8.47 2.23
N TYR A 30 12.20 -8.97 1.62
CA TYR A 30 11.72 -8.50 0.33
C TYR A 30 11.42 -6.99 0.33
N VAL A 31 10.65 -6.50 1.32
CA VAL A 31 10.30 -5.09 1.43
C VAL A 31 11.53 -4.20 1.59
N ARG A 32 12.50 -4.60 2.44
CA ARG A 32 13.75 -3.86 2.59
C ARG A 32 14.56 -3.81 1.31
N ARG A 33 14.63 -4.93 0.56
CA ARG A 33 15.34 -4.98 -0.73
C ARG A 33 14.64 -4.12 -1.77
N LEU A 34 13.32 -4.20 -1.87
CA LEU A 34 12.54 -3.39 -2.80
C LEU A 34 12.73 -1.89 -2.54
N ALA A 35 12.68 -1.45 -1.28
CA ALA A 35 12.96 -0.06 -0.91
C ALA A 35 14.36 0.39 -1.35
N ALA A 36 15.40 -0.42 -1.10
CA ALA A 36 16.77 -0.12 -1.50
C ALA A 36 16.93 -0.06 -3.04
N ARG A 37 16.33 -1.01 -3.77
CA ARG A 37 16.38 -1.05 -5.24
C ARG A 37 15.60 0.09 -5.88
N LEU A 38 14.46 0.49 -5.31
CA LEU A 38 13.72 1.69 -5.74
C LEU A 38 14.54 2.97 -5.55
N ALA A 39 15.23 3.11 -4.42
CA ALA A 39 16.10 4.27 -4.18
C ALA A 39 17.24 4.34 -5.21
N LEU A 40 17.87 3.21 -5.54
CA LEU A 40 18.93 3.14 -6.55
C LEU A 40 18.38 3.44 -7.95
N ALA A 41 17.25 2.85 -8.34
CA ALA A 41 16.62 3.08 -9.63
C ALA A 41 16.24 4.55 -9.82
N HIS A 42 15.65 5.18 -8.79
CA HIS A 42 15.33 6.61 -8.82
C HIS A 42 16.61 7.47 -8.93
N SER A 43 17.66 7.17 -8.17
CA SER A 43 18.91 7.90 -8.23
C SER A 43 19.61 7.80 -9.60
N ALA A 44 19.48 6.66 -10.26
CA ALA A 44 20.02 6.45 -11.60
C ALA A 44 19.21 7.13 -12.71
N ASN A 45 17.90 7.27 -12.53
CA ASN A 45 16.99 7.91 -13.48
C ASN A 45 15.88 8.69 -12.76
N PRO A 46 16.17 9.90 -12.23
CA PRO A 46 15.22 10.65 -11.40
C PRO A 46 13.93 11.08 -12.13
N SER A 47 13.99 11.24 -13.46
CA SER A 47 12.85 11.61 -14.30
C SER A 47 12.20 10.45 -15.03
N GLY A 48 12.67 9.21 -14.78
CA GLY A 48 12.12 8.01 -15.40
C GLY A 48 10.66 7.79 -15.01
N ASP A 49 9.91 7.08 -15.86
CA ASP A 49 8.55 6.62 -15.55
C ASP A 49 8.51 5.80 -14.26
N LEU A 50 7.58 6.10 -13.34
CA LEU A 50 7.50 5.43 -12.03
C LEU A 50 7.23 3.94 -12.15
N GLY A 51 6.41 3.51 -13.13
CA GLY A 51 6.16 2.11 -13.42
C GLY A 51 7.43 1.38 -13.91
N GLY A 52 8.21 2.05 -14.76
CA GLY A 52 9.51 1.57 -15.22
C GLY A 52 10.53 1.45 -14.09
N LEU A 53 10.62 2.45 -13.19
CA LEU A 53 11.48 2.40 -12.01
C LEU A 53 11.10 1.23 -11.10
N LEU A 54 9.80 1.01 -10.87
CA LEU A 54 9.32 -0.12 -10.09
C LEU A 54 9.65 -1.46 -10.76
N SER A 55 9.46 -1.57 -12.08
CA SER A 55 9.82 -2.78 -12.84
C SER A 55 11.30 -3.13 -12.72
N VAL A 56 12.19 -2.13 -12.83
CA VAL A 56 13.65 -2.31 -12.63
C VAL A 56 13.93 -2.78 -11.21
N ALA A 57 13.35 -2.13 -10.20
CA ALA A 57 13.57 -2.50 -8.81
C ALA A 57 13.10 -3.94 -8.50
N ILE A 58 11.95 -4.36 -9.04
CA ILE A 58 11.45 -5.74 -8.91
C ILE A 58 12.40 -6.73 -9.58
N ALA A 59 12.90 -6.43 -10.78
CA ALA A 59 13.86 -7.27 -11.50
C ALA A 59 15.15 -7.46 -10.68
N ASP A 60 15.66 -6.39 -10.09
CA ASP A 60 16.84 -6.42 -9.25
C ASP A 60 16.63 -7.25 -7.97
N VAL A 61 15.48 -7.07 -7.27
CA VAL A 61 15.14 -7.90 -6.10
C VAL A 61 15.02 -9.38 -6.49
N ARG A 62 14.44 -9.67 -7.66
CA ARG A 62 14.38 -11.02 -8.20
C ARG A 62 15.78 -11.63 -8.36
N ALA A 63 16.74 -10.87 -8.86
CA ALA A 63 18.13 -11.30 -8.98
C ALA A 63 18.80 -11.49 -7.61
N ASP A 64 18.49 -10.64 -6.62
CA ASP A 64 19.02 -10.72 -5.25
C ASP A 64 18.65 -12.03 -4.52
N HIS A 65 17.63 -12.77 -4.97
CA HIS A 65 17.28 -14.08 -4.39
C HIS A 65 18.35 -15.16 -4.67
N GLY A 66 19.26 -14.94 -5.62
CA GLY A 66 20.42 -15.79 -5.86
C GLY A 66 20.10 -17.25 -6.25
N GLY A 67 18.91 -17.54 -6.75
CA GLY A 67 18.49 -18.89 -7.14
C GLY A 67 18.10 -19.81 -5.97
N LEU A 68 18.00 -19.28 -4.75
CA LEU A 68 17.68 -20.06 -3.54
C LEU A 68 16.16 -20.26 -3.33
N CYS A 69 15.33 -19.59 -4.11
CA CYS A 69 13.87 -19.55 -3.92
C CYS A 69 13.13 -20.00 -5.18
N ASP A 70 11.99 -20.65 -5.00
CA ASP A 70 11.04 -20.87 -6.09
C ASP A 70 10.19 -19.60 -6.30
N LEU A 71 10.64 -18.73 -7.19
CA LEU A 71 9.97 -17.47 -7.50
C LEU A 71 8.71 -17.62 -8.36
N ARG A 72 8.37 -18.85 -8.79
CA ARG A 72 7.09 -19.18 -9.45
C ARG A 72 6.02 -19.54 -8.44
N HIS A 73 6.42 -19.82 -7.18
CA HIS A 73 5.46 -20.17 -6.13
C HIS A 73 4.46 -19.01 -5.89
N PRO A 74 3.13 -19.25 -5.86
CA PRO A 74 2.14 -18.19 -5.74
C PRO A 74 2.15 -17.47 -4.39
N GLY A 75 2.83 -18.02 -3.39
CA GLY A 75 3.03 -17.44 -2.06
C GLY A 75 4.32 -16.65 -1.89
N THR A 76 5.12 -16.41 -2.97
CA THR A 76 6.37 -15.64 -2.84
C THR A 76 6.14 -14.30 -2.14
N PRO A 77 7.10 -13.80 -1.34
CA PRO A 77 7.01 -12.49 -0.71
C PRO A 77 6.67 -11.38 -1.70
N SER A 78 5.87 -10.45 -1.27
CA SER A 78 5.42 -9.33 -2.08
C SER A 78 5.10 -8.11 -1.24
N SER A 79 4.86 -7.00 -1.92
CA SER A 79 4.47 -5.74 -1.32
C SER A 79 3.45 -5.01 -2.19
N THR A 80 2.54 -4.27 -1.55
CA THR A 80 1.86 -3.15 -2.19
C THR A 80 2.86 -2.01 -2.36
N VAL A 81 2.57 -1.06 -3.21
CA VAL A 81 3.45 0.11 -3.43
C VAL A 81 2.61 1.36 -3.61
N CYS A 82 2.89 2.39 -2.82
CA CYS A 82 2.39 3.74 -3.02
C CYS A 82 3.58 4.69 -3.11
N MET A 83 3.76 5.37 -4.24
CA MET A 83 4.87 6.28 -4.49
C MET A 83 4.38 7.66 -4.88
N LEU A 84 5.11 8.69 -4.45
CA LEU A 84 4.94 10.08 -4.83
C LEU A 84 6.32 10.68 -5.11
N ARG A 85 6.52 11.14 -6.34
CA ARG A 85 7.69 11.90 -6.76
C ARG A 85 7.25 13.32 -7.09
N ALA A 86 7.92 14.32 -6.54
CA ALA A 86 7.53 15.68 -6.77
C ALA A 86 8.74 16.59 -7.08
N ASP A 87 8.48 17.55 -7.95
CA ASP A 87 9.34 18.71 -8.20
C ASP A 87 8.55 20.03 -8.03
N GLU A 88 9.12 21.15 -8.46
CA GLU A 88 8.51 22.48 -8.34
C GLU A 88 7.23 22.65 -9.19
N LYS A 89 7.01 21.81 -10.19
CA LYS A 89 5.91 21.97 -11.18
C LYS A 89 4.88 20.88 -11.10
N GLN A 90 5.31 19.65 -10.75
CA GLN A 90 4.48 18.45 -10.85
C GLN A 90 4.81 17.46 -9.75
N ALA A 91 3.79 16.74 -9.32
CA ALA A 91 3.89 15.55 -8.49
C ALA A 91 3.37 14.35 -9.29
N ASP A 92 4.25 13.41 -9.62
CA ASP A 92 3.90 12.13 -10.22
C ASP A 92 3.65 11.10 -9.13
N TRP A 93 2.66 10.25 -9.33
CA TRP A 93 2.33 9.23 -8.36
C TRP A 93 2.06 7.86 -8.99
N LEU A 94 2.25 6.82 -8.19
CA LEU A 94 1.98 5.43 -8.54
C LEU A 94 1.37 4.69 -7.36
N VAL A 95 0.30 3.93 -7.61
CA VAL A 95 -0.33 3.02 -6.67
C VAL A 95 -0.41 1.63 -7.28
N LEU A 96 0.19 0.65 -6.63
CA LEU A 96 0.10 -0.77 -6.97
C LEU A 96 -0.55 -1.51 -5.81
N SER A 97 -1.71 -2.12 -6.06
CA SER A 97 -2.58 -2.74 -5.06
C SER A 97 -3.25 -1.71 -4.12
N ASP A 98 -3.61 -2.08 -2.91
CA ASP A 98 -4.60 -1.42 -2.06
C ASP A 98 -4.04 -0.48 -0.98
N SER A 99 -2.79 -0.08 -1.09
CA SER A 99 -2.22 1.03 -0.31
C SER A 99 -2.69 2.37 -0.90
N PRO A 100 -3.64 3.09 -0.25
CA PRO A 100 -4.23 4.27 -0.87
C PRO A 100 -3.31 5.50 -0.82
N LEU A 101 -3.42 6.31 -1.88
CA LEU A 101 -2.91 7.66 -1.96
C LEU A 101 -4.06 8.65 -1.85
N VAL A 102 -3.97 9.58 -0.90
CA VAL A 102 -4.97 10.64 -0.72
C VAL A 102 -4.37 11.96 -1.20
N LEU A 103 -4.99 12.57 -2.18
CA LEU A 103 -4.54 13.83 -2.80
C LEU A 103 -5.52 14.96 -2.40
N ASP A 104 -4.99 16.08 -1.93
CA ASP A 104 -5.78 17.27 -1.61
C ASP A 104 -5.40 18.42 -2.56
N HIS A 105 -6.29 18.70 -3.49
CA HIS A 105 -6.18 19.80 -4.44
C HIS A 105 -6.91 21.04 -3.92
N ALA A 106 -6.22 21.80 -3.04
CA ALA A 106 -6.74 23.05 -2.46
C ALA A 106 -8.14 22.86 -1.78
N GLY A 107 -8.33 21.75 -1.08
CA GLY A 107 -9.56 21.40 -0.35
C GLY A 107 -10.45 20.37 -1.07
N ALA A 108 -10.17 20.05 -2.32
CA ALA A 108 -10.83 18.94 -3.02
C ALA A 108 -10.01 17.66 -2.82
N VAL A 109 -10.53 16.72 -2.02
CA VAL A 109 -9.84 15.47 -1.68
C VAL A 109 -10.24 14.37 -2.65
N GLU A 110 -9.23 13.76 -3.27
CA GLU A 110 -9.33 12.57 -4.12
C GLU A 110 -8.59 11.40 -3.49
N VAL A 111 -9.12 10.18 -3.65
CA VAL A 111 -8.47 8.94 -3.18
C VAL A 111 -8.17 8.05 -4.36
N VAL A 112 -6.90 7.75 -4.53
CA VAL A 112 -6.40 6.84 -5.56
C VAL A 112 -6.06 5.51 -4.89
N THR A 113 -6.66 4.43 -5.37
CA THR A 113 -6.34 3.05 -4.96
C THR A 113 -6.61 2.07 -6.10
N ASP A 114 -5.96 0.92 -6.05
CA ASP A 114 -6.19 -0.15 -7.00
C ASP A 114 -7.25 -1.12 -6.46
N HIS A 115 -8.43 -1.10 -7.05
CA HIS A 115 -9.57 -1.91 -6.61
C HIS A 115 -9.55 -3.36 -7.08
N ARG A 116 -8.60 -3.78 -7.94
CA ARG A 116 -8.58 -5.13 -8.55
C ARG A 116 -8.53 -6.25 -7.51
N LEU A 117 -7.76 -6.09 -6.44
CA LEU A 117 -7.74 -7.08 -5.35
C LEU A 117 -9.13 -7.27 -4.72
N ARG A 118 -9.88 -6.19 -4.51
CA ARG A 118 -11.24 -6.24 -3.90
C ARG A 118 -12.27 -6.89 -4.81
N GLN A 119 -12.00 -6.96 -6.12
CA GLN A 119 -12.88 -7.57 -7.13
C GLN A 119 -12.65 -9.08 -7.25
N THR A 120 -11.54 -9.60 -6.72
CA THR A 120 -11.26 -11.05 -6.72
C THR A 120 -11.81 -11.73 -5.46
N SER A 121 -12.10 -13.04 -5.58
CA SER A 121 -12.48 -13.91 -4.43
C SER A 121 -13.60 -13.32 -3.56
N THR A 122 -14.63 -12.79 -4.21
CA THR A 122 -15.70 -12.02 -3.57
C THR A 122 -16.51 -12.82 -2.56
N ARG A 123 -16.66 -14.15 -2.76
CA ARG A 123 -17.36 -15.04 -1.85
C ARG A 123 -16.62 -15.18 -0.52
N GLU A 124 -15.32 -15.48 -0.59
CA GLU A 124 -14.45 -15.69 0.57
C GLU A 124 -14.26 -14.38 1.33
N ARG A 125 -14.11 -13.27 0.60
CA ARG A 125 -14.04 -11.92 1.18
C ARG A 125 -15.31 -11.55 1.95
N ARG A 126 -16.49 -11.88 1.39
CA ARG A 126 -17.77 -11.66 2.09
C ARG A 126 -17.89 -12.53 3.35
N ALA A 127 -17.35 -13.75 3.35
CA ALA A 127 -17.37 -14.61 4.53
C ALA A 127 -16.57 -13.99 5.69
N VAL A 128 -15.39 -13.44 5.43
CA VAL A 128 -14.60 -12.72 6.43
C VAL A 128 -15.32 -11.44 6.89
N ALA A 129 -15.86 -10.66 5.95
CA ALA A 129 -16.53 -9.40 6.26
C ALA A 129 -17.88 -9.57 6.98
N ALA A 130 -18.51 -10.74 6.90
CA ALA A 130 -19.76 -11.04 7.61
C ALA A 130 -19.59 -11.11 9.14
N GLY A 131 -18.35 -11.22 9.65
CA GLY A 131 -18.05 -11.20 11.08
C GLY A 131 -18.67 -12.36 11.87
N THR A 132 -19.00 -13.46 11.20
CA THR A 132 -19.65 -14.63 11.83
C THR A 132 -18.70 -15.42 12.73
N ALA A 133 -17.39 -15.20 12.60
CA ALA A 133 -16.35 -15.78 13.43
C ALA A 133 -15.49 -14.67 14.04
N PRO A 134 -15.39 -14.56 15.37
CA PRO A 134 -14.54 -13.57 16.03
C PRO A 134 -13.08 -13.69 15.61
N VAL A 135 -12.39 -12.56 15.45
CA VAL A 135 -10.98 -12.50 15.05
C VAL A 135 -10.12 -13.35 15.99
N GLY A 136 -9.23 -14.15 15.41
CA GLY A 136 -8.31 -15.03 16.16
C GLY A 136 -8.85 -16.42 16.48
N THR A 137 -10.15 -16.69 16.26
CA THR A 137 -10.70 -18.05 16.41
C THR A 137 -10.25 -18.99 15.29
N PRO A 138 -10.29 -20.31 15.49
CA PRO A 138 -9.99 -21.29 14.43
C PRO A 138 -10.87 -21.10 13.19
N GLU A 139 -12.15 -20.80 13.38
CA GLU A 139 -13.13 -20.57 12.30
C GLU A 139 -12.77 -19.33 11.48
N HIS A 140 -12.42 -18.23 12.16
CA HIS A 140 -11.96 -17.02 11.50
C HIS A 140 -10.66 -17.26 10.71
N ARG A 141 -9.69 -17.99 11.32
CA ARG A 141 -8.45 -18.37 10.65
C ARG A 141 -8.72 -19.20 9.38
N ALA A 142 -9.64 -20.16 9.45
CA ALA A 142 -10.03 -20.95 8.29
C ALA A 142 -10.64 -20.08 7.16
N GLN A 143 -11.47 -19.08 7.51
CA GLN A 143 -12.03 -18.13 6.53
C GLN A 143 -10.91 -17.27 5.86
N VAL A 144 -9.94 -16.78 6.63
CA VAL A 144 -8.81 -16.00 6.11
C VAL A 144 -7.94 -16.88 5.21
N LEU A 145 -7.62 -18.12 5.61
CA LEU A 145 -6.86 -19.06 4.78
C LEU A 145 -7.56 -19.33 3.45
N ALA A 146 -8.87 -19.62 3.48
CA ALA A 146 -9.66 -19.85 2.27
C ALA A 146 -9.63 -18.61 1.35
N LEU A 147 -9.70 -17.40 1.90
CA LEU A 147 -9.59 -16.17 1.13
C LEU A 147 -8.20 -16.04 0.45
N VAL A 148 -7.12 -16.25 1.19
CA VAL A 148 -5.76 -16.18 0.64
C VAL A 148 -5.54 -17.21 -0.45
N GLU A 149 -5.98 -18.45 -0.26
CA GLU A 149 -5.88 -19.51 -1.27
C GLU A 149 -6.70 -19.18 -2.52
N ALA A 150 -7.92 -18.67 -2.35
CA ALA A 150 -8.77 -18.27 -3.48
C ALA A 150 -8.20 -17.09 -4.28
N GLN A 151 -7.39 -16.22 -3.64
CA GLN A 151 -6.73 -15.08 -4.29
C GLN A 151 -5.48 -15.48 -5.10
N ARG A 152 -4.75 -16.53 -4.68
CA ARG A 152 -3.47 -16.93 -5.30
C ARG A 152 -3.50 -17.08 -6.83
N PRO A 153 -4.53 -17.70 -7.44
CA PRO A 153 -4.58 -17.86 -8.91
C PRO A 153 -4.70 -16.53 -9.67
N TYR A 154 -5.16 -15.47 -9.03
CA TYR A 154 -5.38 -14.17 -9.66
C TYR A 154 -4.19 -13.21 -9.46
N ARG A 155 -3.19 -13.60 -8.68
CA ARG A 155 -2.06 -12.76 -8.35
C ARG A 155 -1.11 -12.62 -9.54
N ASN A 156 -0.77 -11.37 -9.91
CA ASN A 156 0.11 -11.01 -11.01
C ASN A 156 -0.28 -11.70 -12.34
N GLN A 157 -1.58 -11.72 -12.61
CA GLN A 157 -2.16 -12.30 -13.82
C GLN A 157 -3.11 -11.32 -14.50
N PRO A 158 -3.22 -11.34 -15.85
CA PRO A 158 -4.27 -10.61 -16.56
C PRO A 158 -5.66 -10.95 -16.02
N GLY A 159 -6.49 -9.94 -15.80
CA GLY A 159 -7.83 -10.11 -15.18
C GLY A 159 -7.82 -10.34 -13.67
N GLY A 160 -6.67 -10.39 -13.04
CA GLY A 160 -6.49 -10.48 -11.61
C GLY A 160 -5.98 -9.17 -11.01
N TYR A 161 -5.19 -9.26 -9.95
CA TYR A 161 -4.57 -8.13 -9.24
C TYR A 161 -3.04 -8.21 -9.26
N TRP A 162 -2.39 -7.06 -9.05
CA TRP A 162 -0.94 -6.94 -9.16
C TRP A 162 -0.30 -6.51 -7.84
N LEU A 163 0.86 -7.10 -7.55
CA LEU A 163 1.72 -6.81 -6.40
C LEU A 163 3.17 -6.76 -6.88
N ALA A 164 3.99 -5.94 -6.24
CA ALA A 164 5.43 -6.06 -6.38
C ALA A 164 5.88 -7.38 -5.76
N ALA A 165 6.40 -8.29 -6.59
CA ALA A 165 6.83 -9.63 -6.23
C ALA A 165 8.04 -10.05 -7.10
N ALA A 166 7.99 -11.21 -7.75
CA ALA A 166 9.03 -11.67 -8.66
C ALA A 166 8.76 -11.35 -10.14
N THR A 167 7.66 -10.68 -10.44
CA THR A 167 7.19 -10.35 -11.80
C THR A 167 7.40 -8.86 -12.09
N PRO A 168 8.46 -8.47 -12.84
CA PRO A 168 8.79 -7.05 -13.08
C PRO A 168 7.67 -6.27 -13.78
N GLU A 169 6.89 -6.94 -14.62
CA GLU A 169 5.76 -6.38 -15.38
C GLU A 169 4.70 -5.75 -14.46
N ALA A 170 4.66 -6.14 -13.18
CA ALA A 170 3.75 -5.56 -12.20
C ALA A 170 3.86 -4.03 -12.10
N GLY A 171 5.07 -3.46 -12.30
CA GLY A 171 5.27 -2.02 -12.33
C GLY A 171 4.45 -1.31 -13.42
N GLN A 172 4.28 -1.95 -14.58
CA GLN A 172 3.51 -1.42 -15.71
C GLN A 172 1.98 -1.54 -15.52
N HIS A 173 1.55 -2.32 -14.53
CA HIS A 173 0.14 -2.49 -14.18
C HIS A 173 -0.32 -1.62 -13.00
N ALA A 174 0.56 -0.77 -12.48
CA ALA A 174 0.19 0.17 -11.43
C ALA A 174 -0.77 1.26 -11.95
N VAL A 175 -1.58 1.80 -11.07
CA VAL A 175 -2.36 3.02 -11.32
C VAL A 175 -1.41 4.20 -11.17
N THR A 176 -1.30 5.02 -12.22
CA THR A 176 -0.37 6.17 -12.24
C THR A 176 -1.09 7.44 -12.65
N GLY A 177 -0.54 8.56 -12.26
CA GLY A 177 -1.00 9.87 -12.68
C GLY A 177 -0.05 10.97 -12.22
N SER A 178 -0.51 12.19 -12.44
CA SER A 178 0.24 13.38 -12.05
C SER A 178 -0.70 14.51 -11.61
N SER A 179 -0.18 15.38 -10.77
CA SER A 179 -0.88 16.53 -10.23
C SER A 179 0.03 17.77 -10.29
N PRO A 180 -0.48 18.96 -10.66
CA PRO A 180 0.32 20.17 -10.63
C PRO A 180 0.67 20.54 -9.17
N THR A 181 1.87 21.04 -8.93
CA THR A 181 2.31 21.57 -7.63
C THR A 181 2.20 23.09 -7.55
N ALA A 182 1.77 23.74 -8.64
CA ALA A 182 1.57 25.18 -8.74
C ALA A 182 0.21 25.50 -9.40
N GLY A 183 -0.27 26.73 -9.24
CA GLY A 183 -1.54 27.21 -9.80
C GLY A 183 -2.78 26.94 -8.94
N PRO A 184 -3.99 27.26 -9.44
CA PRO A 184 -5.23 27.22 -8.65
C PRO A 184 -5.67 25.78 -8.28
N SER A 185 -5.37 24.79 -9.12
CA SER A 185 -5.69 23.36 -8.85
C SER A 185 -4.49 22.57 -8.35
N ARG A 186 -3.54 23.26 -7.73
CA ARG A 186 -2.32 22.61 -7.24
C ARG A 186 -2.61 21.58 -6.16
N LEU A 187 -1.80 20.55 -6.13
CA LEU A 187 -1.71 19.65 -5.00
C LEU A 187 -1.19 20.42 -3.78
N SER A 188 -1.94 20.46 -2.69
CA SER A 188 -1.56 21.12 -1.43
C SER A 188 -0.99 20.12 -0.43
N ARG A 189 -1.55 18.93 -0.39
CA ARG A 189 -1.10 17.83 0.50
C ARG A 189 -1.32 16.49 -0.20
N ALA A 190 -0.48 15.52 0.16
CA ALA A 190 -0.69 14.12 -0.22
C ALA A 190 -0.37 13.19 0.97
N ALA A 191 -1.26 12.24 1.27
CA ALA A 191 -1.00 11.20 2.25
C ALA A 191 -0.84 9.85 1.54
N LEU A 192 0.28 9.16 1.83
CA LEU A 192 0.54 7.80 1.40
C LEU A 192 0.30 6.89 2.60
N LEU A 193 -0.56 5.89 2.43
CA LEU A 193 -0.99 5.04 3.54
C LEU A 193 -0.86 3.57 3.15
N THR A 194 -0.59 2.71 4.14
CA THR A 194 -0.91 1.28 4.02
C THR A 194 -2.38 1.06 4.37
N ASP A 195 -2.91 -0.11 4.03
CA ASP A 195 -4.29 -0.49 4.38
C ASP A 195 -4.50 -0.49 5.91
N GLY A 196 -3.47 -0.88 6.70
CA GLY A 196 -3.50 -0.77 8.16
C GLY A 196 -3.71 0.65 8.68
N ALA A 197 -3.15 1.68 8.01
CA ALA A 197 -3.36 3.08 8.38
C ALA A 197 -4.71 3.62 7.87
N SER A 198 -5.15 3.21 6.67
CA SER A 198 -6.45 3.62 6.11
C SER A 198 -7.66 3.07 6.88
N ARG A 199 -7.47 2.05 7.75
CA ARG A 199 -8.52 1.55 8.66
C ARG A 199 -9.19 2.66 9.48
N ALA A 200 -8.51 3.77 9.74
CA ALA A 200 -9.11 4.94 10.39
C ALA A 200 -10.38 5.43 9.66
N VAL A 201 -10.42 5.29 8.33
CA VAL A 201 -11.56 5.67 7.48
C VAL A 201 -12.36 4.43 7.07
N ASP A 202 -11.69 3.45 6.45
CA ASP A 202 -12.33 2.34 5.74
C ASP A 202 -12.99 1.30 6.66
N VAL A 203 -12.45 1.10 7.86
CA VAL A 203 -12.91 0.08 8.81
C VAL A 203 -13.60 0.72 10.01
N PHE A 204 -12.93 1.66 10.67
CA PHE A 204 -13.43 2.20 11.94
C PHE A 204 -14.26 3.47 11.80
N GLY A 205 -14.24 4.15 10.63
CA GLY A 205 -15.03 5.37 10.39
C GLY A 205 -14.70 6.51 11.36
N LEU A 206 -13.47 6.57 11.90
CA LEU A 206 -13.05 7.61 12.84
C LEU A 206 -13.04 8.99 12.17
N TYR A 207 -12.77 9.02 10.89
CA TYR A 207 -12.68 10.19 10.05
C TYR A 207 -13.29 9.92 8.67
N ASN A 208 -13.59 10.97 7.93
CA ASN A 208 -13.56 10.95 6.47
C ASN A 208 -12.12 11.27 5.99
N TRP A 209 -11.84 11.17 4.71
CA TRP A 209 -10.51 11.39 4.16
C TRP A 209 -9.95 12.79 4.43
N THR A 210 -10.79 13.82 4.38
CA THR A 210 -10.40 15.19 4.75
C THR A 210 -10.03 15.29 6.24
N GLY A 211 -10.78 14.64 7.11
CA GLY A 211 -10.50 14.58 8.54
C GLY A 211 -9.18 13.86 8.83
N LEU A 212 -8.90 12.75 8.14
CA LEU A 212 -7.61 12.04 8.24
C LEU A 212 -6.44 12.95 7.85
N MET A 213 -6.56 13.65 6.70
CA MET A 213 -5.53 14.60 6.25
C MET A 213 -5.27 15.71 7.26
N ASN A 214 -6.33 16.29 7.83
CA ASN A 214 -6.23 17.32 8.86
C ASN A 214 -5.59 16.77 10.15
N ARG A 215 -5.96 15.56 10.57
CA ARG A 215 -5.37 14.88 11.74
C ARG A 215 -3.87 14.65 11.54
N ALA A 216 -3.48 14.15 10.36
CA ALA A 216 -2.08 13.92 10.02
C ALA A 216 -1.27 15.21 9.95
N GLU A 217 -1.86 16.32 9.46
CA GLU A 217 -1.16 17.62 9.39
C GLU A 217 -0.98 18.25 10.76
N VAL A 218 -2.00 18.24 11.62
CA VAL A 218 -1.97 18.92 12.92
C VAL A 218 -1.14 18.16 13.95
N ALA A 219 -1.26 16.82 14.00
CA ALA A 219 -0.66 16.00 15.03
C ALA A 219 0.40 15.01 14.52
N GLY A 220 0.68 15.03 13.23
CA GLY A 220 1.60 14.12 12.56
C GLY A 220 0.93 12.81 12.12
N PRO A 221 1.50 12.13 11.10
CA PRO A 221 0.97 10.86 10.59
C PRO A 221 0.89 9.75 11.66
N ALA A 222 1.80 9.75 12.65
CA ALA A 222 1.78 8.80 13.76
C ALA A 222 0.48 8.85 14.56
N ALA A 223 -0.12 10.04 14.72
CA ALA A 223 -1.38 10.19 15.46
C ALA A 223 -2.55 9.45 14.78
N VAL A 224 -2.58 9.35 13.45
CA VAL A 224 -3.56 8.54 12.73
C VAL A 224 -3.40 7.06 13.06
N ILE A 225 -2.15 6.59 13.14
CA ILE A 225 -1.84 5.20 13.51
C ILE A 225 -2.24 4.92 14.96
N ASP A 226 -1.96 5.84 15.89
CA ASP A 226 -2.33 5.72 17.31
C ASP A 226 -3.86 5.64 17.46
N ASP A 227 -4.61 6.43 16.70
CA ASP A 227 -6.07 6.42 16.71
C ASP A 227 -6.62 5.07 16.20
N VAL A 228 -5.99 4.48 15.15
CA VAL A 228 -6.32 3.11 14.68
C VAL A 228 -6.01 2.08 15.77
N ARG A 229 -4.84 2.15 16.42
CA ARG A 229 -4.47 1.21 17.50
C ARG A 229 -5.44 1.27 18.67
N ASN A 230 -5.91 2.46 19.02
CA ASN A 230 -6.94 2.64 20.07
C ASN A 230 -8.27 1.99 19.65
N ALA A 231 -8.72 2.18 18.41
CA ALA A 231 -9.93 1.56 17.91
C ALA A 231 -9.81 0.02 17.84
N GLU A 232 -8.67 -0.51 17.38
CA GLU A 232 -8.38 -1.94 17.37
C GLU A 232 -8.41 -2.54 18.79
N ALA A 233 -7.88 -1.82 19.79
CA ALA A 233 -7.87 -2.26 21.18
C ALA A 233 -9.28 -2.30 21.81
N LEU A 234 -10.21 -1.46 21.36
CA LEU A 234 -11.60 -1.45 21.81
C LEU A 234 -12.46 -2.55 21.17
N ASP A 235 -12.00 -3.13 20.06
CA ASP A 235 -12.72 -4.17 19.29
C ASP A 235 -11.79 -5.31 18.89
N LEU A 236 -11.11 -5.94 19.86
CA LEU A 236 -10.09 -6.97 19.62
C LEU A 236 -10.62 -8.18 18.83
N LEU A 237 -11.87 -8.55 19.07
CA LEU A 237 -12.52 -9.70 18.42
C LEU A 237 -13.17 -9.35 17.07
N GLY A 238 -13.16 -8.07 16.65
CA GLY A 238 -13.76 -7.63 15.40
C GLY A 238 -15.28 -7.82 15.36
N GLU A 239 -15.96 -7.73 16.51
CA GLU A 239 -17.42 -7.92 16.62
C GLU A 239 -18.19 -6.71 16.05
N GLN A 240 -17.65 -5.50 16.24
CA GLN A 240 -18.23 -4.26 15.70
C GLN A 240 -17.70 -3.96 14.30
N HIS A 241 -16.41 -4.26 14.04
CA HIS A 241 -15.71 -4.00 12.80
C HIS A 241 -15.01 -5.27 12.30
N PRO A 242 -15.74 -6.16 11.59
CA PRO A 242 -15.18 -7.41 11.07
C PRO A 242 -13.98 -7.17 10.15
N ARG A 243 -12.89 -7.90 10.39
CA ARG A 243 -11.62 -7.71 9.66
C ARG A 243 -10.77 -8.99 9.66
N GLY A 244 -9.80 -9.08 8.75
CA GLY A 244 -8.95 -10.26 8.58
C GLY A 244 -7.89 -10.46 9.66
N LYS A 245 -7.51 -9.39 10.39
CA LYS A 245 -6.49 -9.42 11.46
C LYS A 245 -6.91 -8.50 12.59
N ALA A 246 -6.60 -8.87 13.84
CA ALA A 246 -6.81 -7.99 15.00
C ALA A 246 -6.06 -6.67 14.83
N HIS A 247 -4.77 -6.77 14.50
CA HIS A 247 -3.88 -5.64 14.19
C HIS A 247 -3.23 -5.85 12.83
N ASP A 248 -2.97 -4.78 12.11
CA ASP A 248 -2.20 -4.81 10.87
C ASP A 248 -1.01 -3.85 10.95
N ASP A 249 0.03 -4.13 10.18
CA ASP A 249 1.14 -3.18 10.06
C ASP A 249 0.62 -1.88 9.44
N ALA A 250 0.98 -0.73 10.05
CA ALA A 250 0.49 0.57 9.62
C ALA A 250 1.65 1.52 9.35
N THR A 251 1.63 2.11 8.17
CA THR A 251 2.57 3.17 7.77
C THR A 251 1.78 4.31 7.16
N ALA A 252 2.13 5.53 7.55
CA ALA A 252 1.57 6.75 6.98
C ALA A 252 2.68 7.77 6.73
N ALA A 253 2.60 8.46 5.60
CA ALA A 253 3.45 9.59 5.27
C ALA A 253 2.59 10.74 4.77
N LEU A 254 2.92 11.98 5.15
CA LEU A 254 2.27 13.20 4.67
C LEU A 254 3.29 14.07 3.96
N ALA A 255 3.01 14.42 2.71
CA ALA A 255 3.73 15.42 1.95
C ALA A 255 2.89 16.71 1.92
N ILE A 256 3.52 17.85 2.23
CA ILE A 256 2.90 19.17 2.20
C ILE A 256 3.61 20.01 1.14
N PHE A 257 2.85 20.61 0.24
CA PHE A 257 3.35 21.45 -0.85
C PHE A 257 3.09 22.91 -0.51
N SER A 258 4.15 23.64 -0.15
CA SER A 258 4.08 25.09 0.09
C SER A 258 3.69 25.82 -1.19
N ALA A 259 2.90 26.89 -1.08
CA ALA A 259 2.73 27.78 -2.21
C ALA A 259 4.10 28.36 -2.59
N PRO A 260 4.43 28.50 -3.88
CA PRO A 260 5.63 29.22 -4.26
C PRO A 260 5.57 30.62 -3.65
N GLU A 261 6.60 31.00 -2.90
CA GLU A 261 6.71 32.36 -2.39
C GLU A 261 6.66 33.30 -3.59
N GLY A 262 5.64 34.16 -3.63
CA GLY A 262 5.52 35.16 -4.69
C GLY A 262 6.77 36.00 -4.66
N LYS A 263 7.59 35.95 -5.72
CA LYS A 263 8.64 36.92 -5.93
C LYS A 263 7.94 38.26 -6.09
N SER A 264 7.93 39.03 -5.01
CA SER A 264 7.53 40.45 -4.99
C SER A 264 8.53 41.30 -5.78
#